data_cd36c3ff343f0f0d6fa2fe5eee941b53
#
_entry.id   cd36c3ff343f0f0d6fa2fe5eee941b53
#
_cell.length_a   1.000
_cell.length_b   1.000
_cell.length_c   1.000
_cell.angle_alpha   90.00
_cell.angle_beta   90.00
_cell.angle_gamma   90.00
#
_symmetry.space_group_name_H-M   'P 1'
#
loop_
_entity.id
_entity.type
_entity.pdbx_description
1 polymer ?
#
loop_
_entity_poly.entity_id
_entity_poly.type
_entity_poly.pdbx_seq_one_letter_code
_entity_poly.pdbx_strand_id
1 'polypeptide(L)'
;MRYRISTYLELRDKNIFLEMCRIHNKAFTYDTVDTYSFLNFVTKDPNAREDLIYIAIDGKGHVLGFLVGVDVSKEPIEVVESSRDTIWIKDFAVDPDLDRDLLKNIQLDLMKFFLNSLDGLGKKKVILYAYAPFYFMPGVNVLYEDYIEFFEELGYNKISENVNYEVDLTQFYYPRRIMKIEEAIRSKGITIRRGSESDEEAIVKWVKEAFGNPFWGVETLYAFRNNPPSILLAETNNEFIGFAVYNRMGRNEFGPIGVDGKFRGLGIGSVLLFRALSEMKLAGHRYSVVTWTTHLFFYTQVPGITRIKHYLIMSLEV
;
A
#
# COMPACT_ATOMS: atom_id res chain seq x y z
N MET A 1 -18.00 11.55 -28.32
CA MET A 1 -17.41 12.72 -27.62
C MET A 1 -15.95 12.84 -28.07
N ARG A 2 -15.43 14.07 -28.32
CA ARG A 2 -14.00 14.25 -28.61
C ARG A 2 -13.26 14.46 -27.29
N TYR A 3 -12.15 13.80 -27.09
CA TYR A 3 -11.24 13.97 -25.96
C TYR A 3 -9.78 14.00 -26.45
N ARG A 4 -8.86 14.38 -25.57
CA ARG A 4 -7.42 14.28 -25.79
C ARG A 4 -6.72 13.76 -24.53
N ILE A 5 -5.58 13.13 -24.70
CA ILE A 5 -4.67 12.79 -23.60
C ILE A 5 -3.64 13.90 -23.49
N SER A 6 -3.38 14.34 -22.25
CA SER A 6 -2.33 15.30 -21.91
C SER A 6 -1.64 14.84 -20.63
N THR A 7 -0.41 15.29 -20.41
CA THR A 7 0.26 15.08 -19.13
C THR A 7 -0.15 16.18 -18.12
N TYR A 8 -0.02 15.89 -16.82
CA TYR A 8 -0.21 16.91 -15.79
C TYR A 8 0.80 18.05 -15.94
N LEU A 9 2.03 17.73 -16.38
CA LEU A 9 3.07 18.74 -16.68
C LEU A 9 2.60 19.82 -17.67
N GLU A 10 1.77 19.44 -18.65
CA GLU A 10 1.19 20.35 -19.65
C GLU A 10 0.03 21.17 -19.08
N LEU A 11 -0.82 20.53 -18.28
CA LEU A 11 -2.07 21.14 -17.80
C LEU A 11 -1.89 22.03 -16.57
N ARG A 12 -1.13 21.56 -15.58
CA ARG A 12 -0.79 22.26 -14.31
C ARG A 12 -1.97 22.84 -13.55
N ASP A 13 -3.13 22.24 -13.68
CA ASP A 13 -4.34 22.62 -12.92
C ASP A 13 -4.51 21.70 -11.70
N LYS A 14 -4.40 22.27 -10.51
CA LYS A 14 -4.52 21.54 -9.24
C LYS A 14 -5.90 20.91 -9.02
N ASN A 15 -6.95 21.43 -9.65
CA ASN A 15 -8.29 20.86 -9.54
C ASN A 15 -8.38 19.48 -10.18
N ILE A 16 -7.49 19.15 -11.12
CA ILE A 16 -7.40 17.85 -11.76
C ILE A 16 -7.27 16.73 -10.74
N PHE A 17 -6.48 16.90 -9.67
CA PHE A 17 -6.33 15.88 -8.65
C PHE A 17 -7.61 15.61 -7.85
N LEU A 18 -8.47 16.62 -7.69
CA LEU A 18 -9.79 16.43 -7.06
C LEU A 18 -10.70 15.59 -7.95
N GLU A 19 -10.70 15.87 -9.26
CA GLU A 19 -11.44 15.07 -10.23
C GLU A 19 -10.90 13.66 -10.37
N MET A 20 -9.58 13.47 -10.37
CA MET A 20 -8.95 12.14 -10.34
C MET A 20 -9.41 11.34 -9.11
N CYS A 21 -9.38 11.95 -7.91
CA CYS A 21 -9.88 11.32 -6.68
C CYS A 21 -11.36 10.93 -6.78
N ARG A 22 -12.19 11.80 -7.38
CA ARG A 22 -13.61 11.51 -7.62
C ARG A 22 -13.79 10.31 -8.56
N ILE A 23 -13.03 10.26 -9.66
CA ILE A 23 -13.08 9.15 -10.63
C ILE A 23 -12.58 7.86 -9.98
N HIS A 24 -11.46 7.91 -9.25
CA HIS A 24 -10.95 6.77 -8.50
C HIS A 24 -12.04 6.17 -7.60
N ASN A 25 -12.69 7.00 -6.78
CA ASN A 25 -13.71 6.54 -5.84
C ASN A 25 -14.98 6.02 -6.52
N LYS A 26 -15.29 6.49 -7.73
CA LYS A 26 -16.38 5.96 -8.55
C LYS A 26 -16.04 4.59 -9.15
N ALA A 27 -14.83 4.46 -9.68
CA ALA A 27 -14.36 3.22 -10.31
C ALA A 27 -14.07 2.13 -9.25
N PHE A 28 -13.54 2.52 -8.10
CA PHE A 28 -13.06 1.60 -7.07
C PHE A 28 -13.86 1.74 -5.76
N THR A 29 -15.14 1.39 -5.81
CA THR A 29 -16.08 1.56 -4.68
C THR A 29 -15.73 0.75 -3.43
N TYR A 30 -14.96 -0.32 -3.57
CA TYR A 30 -14.46 -1.12 -2.45
C TYR A 30 -13.12 -0.61 -1.89
N ASP A 31 -12.42 0.27 -2.61
CA ASP A 31 -11.09 0.78 -2.29
C ASP A 31 -11.03 2.31 -2.33
N THR A 32 -12.08 2.95 -1.83
CA THR A 32 -12.18 4.40 -1.80
C THR A 32 -11.10 5.03 -0.93
N VAL A 33 -10.65 6.21 -1.32
CA VAL A 33 -9.64 7.00 -0.62
C VAL A 33 -10.17 8.41 -0.36
N ASP A 34 -9.85 8.97 0.81
CA ASP A 34 -10.18 10.36 1.08
C ASP A 34 -9.28 11.32 0.26
N THR A 35 -9.81 12.50 0.00
CA THR A 35 -9.13 13.48 -0.86
C THR A 35 -7.74 13.89 -0.34
N TYR A 36 -7.57 14.00 0.99
CA TYR A 36 -6.29 14.39 1.58
C TYR A 36 -5.24 13.30 1.35
N SER A 37 -5.60 12.04 1.60
CA SER A 37 -4.74 10.88 1.33
C SER A 37 -4.41 10.77 -0.15
N PHE A 38 -5.41 10.91 -1.04
CA PHE A 38 -5.19 10.86 -2.49
C PHE A 38 -4.17 11.91 -2.93
N LEU A 39 -4.38 13.18 -2.56
CA LEU A 39 -3.47 14.28 -2.89
C LEU A 39 -2.05 14.02 -2.40
N ASN A 40 -1.89 13.62 -1.13
CA ASN A 40 -0.57 13.36 -0.57
C ASN A 40 0.15 12.21 -1.26
N PHE A 41 -0.56 11.13 -1.58
CA PHE A 41 0.04 9.96 -2.23
C PHE A 41 0.43 10.22 -3.69
N VAL A 42 -0.28 11.10 -4.39
CA VAL A 42 0.09 11.47 -5.77
C VAL A 42 1.17 12.55 -5.80
N THR A 43 1.05 13.60 -4.94
CA THR A 43 1.91 14.79 -5.07
C THR A 43 3.13 14.80 -4.16
N LYS A 44 3.08 14.09 -3.00
CA LYS A 44 4.20 14.03 -2.04
C LYS A 44 5.00 12.73 -2.10
N ASP A 45 4.72 11.87 -3.06
CA ASP A 45 5.57 10.76 -3.38
C ASP A 45 6.94 11.30 -3.85
N PRO A 46 8.06 10.89 -3.25
CA PRO A 46 9.39 11.36 -3.66
C PRO A 46 9.71 11.07 -5.13
N ASN A 47 9.08 10.02 -5.69
CA ASN A 47 9.25 9.60 -7.08
C ASN A 47 8.13 10.14 -8.00
N ALA A 48 7.26 11.03 -7.52
CA ALA A 48 6.23 11.63 -8.36
C ALA A 48 6.85 12.40 -9.54
N ARG A 49 6.31 12.16 -10.73
CA ARG A 49 6.71 12.80 -11.99
C ARG A 49 5.47 13.29 -12.72
N GLU A 50 5.37 14.60 -12.92
CA GLU A 50 4.23 15.24 -13.59
C GLU A 50 4.06 14.80 -15.05
N ASP A 51 5.15 14.40 -15.71
CA ASP A 51 5.19 13.88 -17.07
C ASP A 51 4.74 12.40 -17.19
N LEU A 52 4.62 11.68 -16.06
CA LEU A 52 4.07 10.32 -15.98
C LEU A 52 2.60 10.29 -15.47
N ILE A 53 1.97 11.45 -15.30
CA ILE A 53 0.54 11.53 -14.96
C ILE A 53 -0.21 11.91 -16.23
N TYR A 54 -0.91 10.95 -16.81
CA TYR A 54 -1.69 11.09 -18.05
C TYR A 54 -3.16 11.31 -17.72
N ILE A 55 -3.79 12.25 -18.41
CA ILE A 55 -5.16 12.68 -18.13
C ILE A 55 -5.92 12.76 -19.45
N ALA A 56 -7.04 12.05 -19.52
CA ALA A 56 -8.00 12.17 -20.58
C ALA A 56 -8.97 13.31 -20.26
N ILE A 57 -9.03 14.35 -21.11
CA ILE A 57 -9.92 15.50 -20.94
C ILE A 57 -10.81 15.72 -22.15
N ASP A 58 -12.05 16.14 -21.91
CA ASP A 58 -12.98 16.54 -22.98
C ASP A 58 -12.66 17.95 -23.52
N GLY A 59 -13.42 18.38 -24.53
CA GLY A 59 -13.27 19.72 -25.13
C GLY A 59 -13.62 20.89 -24.20
N LYS A 60 -14.19 20.60 -23.02
CA LYS A 60 -14.52 21.59 -21.97
C LYS A 60 -13.53 21.57 -20.82
N GLY A 61 -12.56 20.63 -20.82
CA GLY A 61 -11.57 20.46 -19.78
C GLY A 61 -12.00 19.54 -18.63
N HIS A 62 -13.12 18.82 -18.71
CA HIS A 62 -13.50 17.85 -17.70
C HIS A 62 -12.63 16.60 -17.80
N VAL A 63 -12.19 16.09 -16.66
CA VAL A 63 -11.43 14.84 -16.57
C VAL A 63 -12.36 13.65 -16.80
N LEU A 64 -12.01 12.79 -17.75
CA LEU A 64 -12.74 11.57 -18.09
C LEU A 64 -12.05 10.31 -17.57
N GLY A 65 -10.74 10.38 -17.35
CA GLY A 65 -9.93 9.29 -16.87
C GLY A 65 -8.48 9.71 -16.70
N PHE A 66 -7.69 8.87 -16.03
CA PHE A 66 -6.28 9.18 -15.76
C PHE A 66 -5.46 7.91 -15.55
N LEU A 67 -4.14 8.06 -15.68
CA LEU A 67 -3.13 7.08 -15.32
C LEU A 67 -1.98 7.78 -14.59
N VAL A 68 -1.56 7.25 -13.45
CA VAL A 68 -0.40 7.73 -12.67
C VAL A 68 0.71 6.68 -12.75
N GLY A 69 1.74 6.97 -13.52
CA GLY A 69 2.97 6.17 -13.58
C GLY A 69 3.96 6.60 -12.48
N VAL A 70 4.74 5.66 -11.96
CA VAL A 70 5.82 5.92 -11.01
C VAL A 70 7.06 5.14 -11.38
N ASP A 71 8.14 5.90 -11.60
CA ASP A 71 9.49 5.40 -11.79
C ASP A 71 10.30 5.66 -10.51
N VAL A 72 10.66 4.58 -9.78
CA VAL A 72 11.44 4.69 -8.54
C VAL A 72 12.88 5.02 -8.89
N SER A 73 13.21 6.30 -8.87
CA SER A 73 14.52 6.82 -9.28
C SER A 73 15.21 7.69 -8.23
N LYS A 74 14.52 8.04 -7.14
CA LYS A 74 15.04 8.94 -6.10
C LYS A 74 15.11 8.27 -4.73
N GLU A 75 13.97 7.85 -4.21
CA GLU A 75 13.85 7.33 -2.83
C GLU A 75 12.85 6.17 -2.77
N PRO A 76 13.02 5.24 -1.83
CA PRO A 76 14.23 5.04 -1.02
C PRO A 76 15.35 4.40 -1.84
N ILE A 77 16.59 4.77 -1.57
CA ILE A 77 17.78 4.32 -2.34
C ILE A 77 17.84 2.79 -2.43
N GLU A 78 17.49 2.08 -1.35
CA GLU A 78 17.50 0.62 -1.30
C GLU A 78 16.51 -0.03 -2.28
N VAL A 79 15.46 0.69 -2.62
CA VAL A 79 14.43 0.24 -3.56
C VAL A 79 14.75 0.65 -4.99
N VAL A 80 15.45 1.77 -5.19
CA VAL A 80 15.84 2.28 -6.52
C VAL A 80 16.61 1.23 -7.31
N GLU A 81 17.62 0.60 -6.71
CA GLU A 81 18.44 -0.37 -7.41
C GLU A 81 17.66 -1.64 -7.77
N SER A 82 16.86 -2.16 -6.84
CA SER A 82 16.01 -3.34 -7.08
C SER A 82 14.87 -3.08 -8.05
N SER A 83 14.54 -1.82 -8.31
CA SER A 83 13.42 -1.37 -9.14
C SER A 83 13.86 -0.79 -10.49
N ARG A 84 15.16 -0.83 -10.82
CA ARG A 84 15.71 -0.19 -12.02
C ARG A 84 14.98 -0.56 -13.30
N ASP A 85 14.64 -1.83 -13.47
CA ASP A 85 13.97 -2.37 -14.64
C ASP A 85 12.44 -2.32 -14.55
N THR A 86 11.90 -1.78 -13.45
CA THR A 86 10.46 -1.80 -13.17
C THR A 86 9.88 -0.40 -13.13
N ILE A 87 8.68 -0.25 -13.66
CA ILE A 87 7.83 0.94 -13.48
C ILE A 87 6.45 0.49 -12.98
N TRP A 88 5.80 1.31 -12.19
CA TRP A 88 4.46 1.02 -11.66
C TRP A 88 3.42 1.92 -12.28
N ILE A 89 2.24 1.37 -12.53
CA ILE A 89 1.00 2.13 -12.64
C ILE A 89 0.43 2.21 -11.22
N LYS A 90 0.64 3.34 -10.56
CA LYS A 90 0.22 3.59 -9.18
C LYS A 90 -1.29 3.71 -9.06
N ASP A 91 -1.92 4.32 -10.07
CA ASP A 91 -3.39 4.42 -10.17
C ASP A 91 -3.80 4.57 -11.63
N PHE A 92 -4.96 3.99 -11.97
CA PHE A 92 -5.52 4.04 -13.32
C PHE A 92 -7.03 3.88 -13.24
N ALA A 93 -7.76 4.92 -13.61
CA ALA A 93 -9.21 4.89 -13.59
C ALA A 93 -9.80 5.73 -14.72
N VAL A 94 -10.97 5.27 -15.23
CA VAL A 94 -11.81 6.00 -16.18
C VAL A 94 -13.20 6.15 -15.57
N ASP A 95 -13.86 7.29 -15.78
CA ASP A 95 -15.18 7.56 -15.20
C ASP A 95 -16.19 6.48 -15.68
N PRO A 96 -16.74 5.66 -14.76
CA PRO A 96 -17.61 4.54 -15.12
C PRO A 96 -18.99 4.98 -15.65
N ASP A 97 -19.34 6.26 -15.52
CA ASP A 97 -20.61 6.80 -16.06
C ASP A 97 -20.53 7.08 -17.57
N LEU A 98 -19.38 6.91 -18.20
CA LEU A 98 -19.22 7.08 -19.64
C LEU A 98 -19.84 5.92 -20.41
N ASP A 99 -20.21 6.21 -21.68
CA ASP A 99 -20.57 5.16 -22.62
C ASP A 99 -19.45 4.11 -22.73
N ARG A 100 -19.82 2.83 -22.84
CA ARG A 100 -18.90 1.68 -22.79
C ARG A 100 -17.79 1.77 -23.85
N ASP A 101 -18.12 2.17 -25.08
CA ASP A 101 -17.12 2.25 -26.14
C ASP A 101 -16.15 3.40 -25.89
N LEU A 102 -16.67 4.55 -25.41
CA LEU A 102 -15.85 5.69 -25.05
C LEU A 102 -14.92 5.37 -23.88
N LEU A 103 -15.44 4.69 -22.85
CA LEU A 103 -14.66 4.22 -21.68
C LEU A 103 -13.51 3.33 -22.13
N LYS A 104 -13.79 2.28 -22.94
CA LYS A 104 -12.77 1.35 -23.44
C LYS A 104 -11.72 2.07 -24.31
N ASN A 105 -12.13 3.00 -25.16
CA ASN A 105 -11.21 3.79 -25.98
C ASN A 105 -10.27 4.65 -25.11
N ILE A 106 -10.79 5.31 -24.05
CA ILE A 106 -9.99 6.12 -23.13
C ILE A 106 -9.00 5.23 -22.36
N GLN A 107 -9.43 4.06 -21.89
CA GLN A 107 -8.54 3.08 -21.23
C GLN A 107 -7.39 2.69 -22.16
N LEU A 108 -7.68 2.30 -23.39
CA LEU A 108 -6.67 1.91 -24.39
C LEU A 108 -5.71 3.04 -24.71
N ASP A 109 -6.22 4.26 -24.92
CA ASP A 109 -5.39 5.41 -25.26
C ASP A 109 -4.47 5.81 -24.08
N LEU A 110 -4.97 5.85 -22.85
CA LEU A 110 -4.14 6.11 -21.66
C LEU A 110 -3.01 5.09 -21.55
N MET A 111 -3.32 3.80 -21.68
CA MET A 111 -2.31 2.73 -21.65
C MET A 111 -1.30 2.86 -22.78
N LYS A 112 -1.74 3.15 -24.00
CA LYS A 112 -0.87 3.35 -25.16
C LYS A 112 0.08 4.54 -24.96
N PHE A 113 -0.43 5.68 -24.48
CA PHE A 113 0.40 6.85 -24.20
C PHE A 113 1.45 6.54 -23.12
N PHE A 114 1.04 5.87 -22.06
CA PHE A 114 1.96 5.45 -21.00
C PHE A 114 3.04 4.48 -21.52
N LEU A 115 2.65 3.39 -22.21
CA LEU A 115 3.60 2.41 -22.72
C LEU A 115 4.60 3.02 -23.74
N ASN A 116 4.13 3.89 -24.62
CA ASN A 116 4.99 4.61 -25.55
C ASN A 116 6.00 5.53 -24.86
N SER A 117 5.67 6.05 -23.66
CA SER A 117 6.59 6.90 -22.90
C SER A 117 7.73 6.14 -22.22
N LEU A 118 7.64 4.81 -22.18
CA LEU A 118 8.69 3.96 -21.60
C LEU A 118 9.89 3.81 -22.54
N ASP A 119 9.72 4.16 -23.81
CA ASP A 119 10.83 4.17 -24.79
C ASP A 119 11.96 5.07 -24.27
N GLY A 120 13.17 4.50 -24.14
CA GLY A 120 14.33 5.20 -23.61
C GLY A 120 14.46 5.25 -22.09
N LEU A 121 13.47 4.79 -21.30
CA LEU A 121 13.60 4.68 -19.85
C LEU A 121 14.27 3.38 -19.37
N GLY A 122 14.52 2.42 -20.29
CA GLY A 122 15.16 1.14 -19.97
C GLY A 122 14.33 0.23 -19.07
N LYS A 123 13.02 0.43 -19.04
CA LYS A 123 12.10 -0.40 -18.26
C LYS A 123 11.78 -1.67 -19.00
N LYS A 124 11.69 -2.79 -18.28
CA LYS A 124 11.37 -4.12 -18.81
C LYS A 124 10.08 -4.67 -18.25
N LYS A 125 9.57 -4.06 -17.18
CA LYS A 125 8.41 -4.54 -16.46
C LYS A 125 7.52 -3.41 -15.99
N VAL A 126 6.21 -3.54 -16.21
CA VAL A 126 5.18 -2.68 -15.67
C VAL A 126 4.37 -3.47 -14.64
N ILE A 127 4.24 -2.96 -13.41
CA ILE A 127 3.43 -3.57 -12.35
C ILE A 127 2.21 -2.69 -12.07
N LEU A 128 1.04 -3.31 -11.91
CA LEU A 128 -0.20 -2.62 -11.60
C LEU A 128 -0.35 -2.42 -10.09
N TYR A 129 -0.65 -1.20 -9.69
CA TYR A 129 -0.94 -0.73 -8.33
C TYR A 129 0.17 -1.01 -7.32
N ALA A 130 0.32 -2.11 -6.80
CA ALA A 130 1.31 -2.68 -5.85
C ALA A 130 2.64 -1.92 -5.64
N TYR A 131 2.60 -0.58 -5.60
CA TYR A 131 3.76 0.30 -5.42
C TYR A 131 4.01 0.62 -3.95
N ALA A 132 4.72 -0.25 -3.24
CA ALA A 132 5.08 0.01 -1.83
C ALA A 132 6.14 1.12 -1.70
N PRO A 133 6.05 1.96 -0.67
CA PRO A 133 5.02 2.00 0.37
C PRO A 133 3.82 2.91 0.05
N PHE A 134 3.76 3.52 -1.15
CA PHE A 134 2.81 4.59 -1.51
C PHE A 134 1.64 4.11 -2.38
N TYR A 135 1.19 2.87 -2.24
CA TYR A 135 0.07 2.33 -3.01
C TYR A 135 -1.30 2.80 -2.47
N PHE A 136 -2.28 2.90 -3.34
CA PHE A 136 -3.69 2.99 -2.97
C PHE A 136 -4.27 1.60 -2.75
N MET A 137 -3.95 0.67 -3.65
CA MET A 137 -4.33 -0.73 -3.61
C MET A 137 -3.08 -1.60 -3.73
N PRO A 138 -2.97 -2.72 -3.00
CA PRO A 138 -1.82 -3.61 -3.09
C PRO A 138 -1.87 -4.56 -4.30
N GLY A 139 -2.65 -4.23 -5.31
CA GLY A 139 -2.90 -4.96 -6.55
C GLY A 139 -4.29 -4.64 -7.09
N VAL A 140 -4.75 -5.37 -8.11
CA VAL A 140 -6.10 -5.28 -8.65
C VAL A 140 -7.04 -6.11 -7.77
N ASN A 141 -8.06 -5.47 -7.15
CA ASN A 141 -9.05 -6.19 -6.36
C ASN A 141 -9.86 -7.13 -7.27
N VAL A 142 -10.04 -8.38 -6.85
CA VAL A 142 -10.75 -9.41 -7.63
C VAL A 142 -12.22 -9.04 -7.95
N LEU A 143 -12.79 -8.09 -7.23
CA LEU A 143 -14.15 -7.59 -7.49
C LEU A 143 -14.24 -6.62 -8.69
N TYR A 144 -13.10 -6.20 -9.24
CA TYR A 144 -13.05 -5.35 -10.43
C TYR A 144 -12.76 -6.18 -11.67
N GLU A 145 -13.66 -7.13 -11.99
CA GLU A 145 -13.52 -8.09 -13.08
C GLU A 145 -13.26 -7.40 -14.43
N ASP A 146 -13.99 -6.33 -14.77
CA ASP A 146 -13.79 -5.57 -16.00
C ASP A 146 -12.36 -5.01 -16.14
N TYR A 147 -11.73 -4.60 -15.03
CA TYR A 147 -10.33 -4.14 -15.03
C TYR A 147 -9.35 -5.30 -15.18
N ILE A 148 -9.62 -6.46 -14.54
CA ILE A 148 -8.77 -7.64 -14.68
C ILE A 148 -8.80 -8.11 -16.13
N GLU A 149 -9.98 -8.28 -16.74
CA GLU A 149 -10.14 -8.67 -18.14
C GLU A 149 -9.44 -7.68 -19.08
N PHE A 150 -9.61 -6.37 -18.86
CA PHE A 150 -8.93 -5.34 -19.64
C PHE A 150 -7.41 -5.48 -19.59
N PHE A 151 -6.82 -5.69 -18.41
CA PHE A 151 -5.37 -5.85 -18.27
C PHE A 151 -4.89 -7.19 -18.86
N GLU A 152 -5.66 -8.28 -18.72
CA GLU A 152 -5.34 -9.56 -19.36
C GLU A 152 -5.37 -9.46 -20.90
N GLU A 153 -6.35 -8.74 -21.48
CA GLU A 153 -6.40 -8.44 -22.93
C GLU A 153 -5.14 -7.69 -23.41
N LEU A 154 -4.52 -6.87 -22.55
CA LEU A 154 -3.28 -6.15 -22.83
C LEU A 154 -2.01 -6.99 -22.59
N GLY A 155 -2.15 -8.25 -22.15
CA GLY A 155 -1.04 -9.17 -21.92
C GLY A 155 -0.45 -9.12 -20.51
N TYR A 156 -1.08 -8.43 -19.56
CA TYR A 156 -0.70 -8.52 -18.15
C TYR A 156 -0.99 -9.92 -17.61
N ASN A 157 -0.06 -10.42 -16.80
CA ASN A 157 -0.19 -11.72 -16.17
C ASN A 157 -0.14 -11.59 -14.66
N LYS A 158 -0.91 -12.42 -13.94
CA LYS A 158 -0.81 -12.53 -12.49
C LYS A 158 0.56 -13.07 -12.11
N ILE A 159 1.28 -12.35 -11.25
CA ILE A 159 2.57 -12.77 -10.71
C ILE A 159 2.50 -13.14 -9.22
N SER A 160 1.53 -12.61 -8.49
CA SER A 160 1.31 -12.89 -7.07
C SER A 160 -0.10 -12.48 -6.66
N GLU A 161 -0.44 -12.74 -5.39
CA GLU A 161 -1.68 -12.31 -4.78
C GLU A 161 -1.47 -11.96 -3.30
N ASN A 162 -2.35 -11.14 -2.77
CA ASN A 162 -2.38 -10.80 -1.36
C ASN A 162 -3.79 -10.45 -0.90
N VAL A 163 -3.96 -10.32 0.40
CA VAL A 163 -5.23 -9.92 1.00
C VAL A 163 -5.06 -8.79 2.00
N ASN A 164 -6.10 -7.98 2.14
CA ASN A 164 -6.27 -7.03 3.22
C ASN A 164 -7.42 -7.48 4.12
N TYR A 165 -7.26 -7.30 5.44
CA TYR A 165 -8.33 -7.50 6.42
C TYR A 165 -8.78 -6.15 6.95
N GLU A 166 -10.07 -5.83 6.79
CA GLU A 166 -10.68 -4.67 7.44
C GLU A 166 -11.16 -5.07 8.82
N VAL A 167 -10.75 -4.32 9.84
CA VAL A 167 -11.04 -4.59 11.25
C VAL A 167 -11.82 -3.41 11.82
N ASP A 168 -13.04 -3.67 12.30
CA ASP A 168 -13.80 -2.72 13.12
C ASP A 168 -13.22 -2.72 14.55
N LEU A 169 -12.46 -1.68 14.87
CA LEU A 169 -11.84 -1.53 16.17
C LEU A 169 -12.85 -1.27 17.30
N THR A 170 -14.10 -0.88 16.99
CA THR A 170 -15.12 -0.76 18.01
C THR A 170 -15.51 -2.12 18.58
N GLN A 171 -15.49 -3.16 17.76
CA GLN A 171 -15.75 -4.56 18.14
C GLN A 171 -14.48 -5.32 18.57
N PHE A 172 -13.30 -4.74 18.32
CA PHE A 172 -12.04 -5.34 18.72
C PHE A 172 -11.90 -5.35 20.25
N TYR A 173 -11.43 -6.48 20.79
CA TYR A 173 -11.05 -6.63 22.19
C TYR A 173 -9.78 -7.46 22.32
N TYR A 174 -9.10 -7.31 23.47
CA TYR A 174 -7.88 -8.07 23.77
C TYR A 174 -8.27 -9.36 24.51
N PRO A 175 -8.20 -10.56 23.88
CA PRO A 175 -8.72 -11.79 24.48
C PRO A 175 -7.85 -12.30 25.61
N ARG A 176 -8.45 -12.98 26.59
CA ARG A 176 -7.71 -13.61 27.70
C ARG A 176 -6.62 -14.59 27.24
N ARG A 177 -6.83 -15.28 26.10
CA ARG A 177 -5.80 -16.17 25.52
C ARG A 177 -4.53 -15.41 25.14
N ILE A 178 -4.65 -14.19 24.62
CA ILE A 178 -3.50 -13.35 24.27
C ILE A 178 -2.81 -12.81 25.54
N MET A 179 -3.57 -12.43 26.57
CA MET A 179 -3.00 -12.05 27.86
C MET A 179 -2.15 -13.17 28.47
N LYS A 180 -2.64 -14.42 28.41
CA LYS A 180 -1.87 -15.58 28.88
C LYS A 180 -0.60 -15.82 28.09
N ILE A 181 -0.63 -15.64 26.76
CA ILE A 181 0.58 -15.72 25.90
C ILE A 181 1.55 -14.62 26.30
N GLU A 182 1.07 -13.41 26.51
CA GLU A 182 1.90 -12.28 26.91
C GLU A 182 2.59 -12.51 28.27
N GLU A 183 1.86 -13.05 29.23
CA GLU A 183 2.44 -13.47 30.53
C GLU A 183 3.50 -14.56 30.35
N ALA A 184 3.24 -15.55 29.50
CA ALA A 184 4.15 -16.65 29.21
C ALA A 184 5.44 -16.20 28.52
N ILE A 185 5.40 -15.27 27.57
CA ILE A 185 6.60 -14.73 26.95
C ILE A 185 7.36 -13.83 27.92
N ARG A 186 6.68 -13.05 28.74
CA ARG A 186 7.31 -12.22 29.79
C ARG A 186 8.07 -13.06 30.81
N SER A 187 7.53 -14.20 31.24
CA SER A 187 8.20 -15.12 32.15
C SER A 187 9.48 -15.74 31.56
N LYS A 188 9.64 -15.68 30.23
CA LYS A 188 10.85 -16.10 29.50
C LYS A 188 11.83 -14.95 29.24
N GLY A 189 11.62 -13.79 29.86
CA GLY A 189 12.49 -12.62 29.66
C GLY A 189 12.24 -11.86 28.34
N ILE A 190 11.11 -12.11 27.66
CA ILE A 190 10.73 -11.39 26.46
C ILE A 190 9.85 -10.21 26.84
N THR A 191 10.21 -9.01 26.40
CA THR A 191 9.45 -7.79 26.61
C THR A 191 8.92 -7.24 25.27
N ILE A 192 7.72 -6.65 25.31
CA ILE A 192 7.16 -5.92 24.17
C ILE A 192 6.90 -4.49 24.64
N ARG A 193 7.50 -3.53 23.95
CA ARG A 193 7.36 -2.11 24.22
C ARG A 193 7.14 -1.30 22.94
N ARG A 194 6.70 -0.07 23.10
CA ARG A 194 6.69 0.90 21.99
C ARG A 194 8.13 1.32 21.68
N GLY A 195 8.44 1.54 20.41
CA GLY A 195 9.70 2.14 19.98
C GLY A 195 9.80 3.60 20.40
N SER A 196 11.02 4.06 20.62
CA SER A 196 11.41 5.45 20.89
C SER A 196 12.29 5.95 19.75
N GLU A 197 12.44 7.27 19.59
CA GLU A 197 13.30 7.85 18.55
C GLU A 197 14.72 7.29 18.55
N SER A 198 15.25 6.93 19.72
CA SER A 198 16.58 6.32 19.85
C SER A 198 16.70 4.91 19.28
N ASP A 199 15.58 4.23 19.00
CA ASP A 199 15.57 2.89 18.42
C ASP A 199 15.64 2.90 16.88
N GLU A 200 15.36 4.05 16.23
CA GLU A 200 15.13 4.16 14.80
C GLU A 200 16.21 3.50 13.96
N GLU A 201 17.45 3.93 14.10
CA GLU A 201 18.56 3.42 13.30
C GLU A 201 18.79 1.91 13.50
N ALA A 202 18.77 1.48 14.77
CA ALA A 202 19.05 0.08 15.13
C ALA A 202 17.94 -0.86 14.63
N ILE A 203 16.67 -0.49 14.81
CA ILE A 203 15.54 -1.34 14.37
C ILE A 203 15.39 -1.38 12.86
N VAL A 204 15.56 -0.25 12.15
CA VAL A 204 15.51 -0.21 10.69
C VAL A 204 16.59 -1.11 10.09
N LYS A 205 17.82 -1.04 10.62
CA LYS A 205 18.91 -1.93 10.23
C LYS A 205 18.56 -3.40 10.49
N TRP A 206 18.11 -3.71 11.71
CA TRP A 206 17.76 -5.08 12.08
C TRP A 206 16.65 -5.66 11.20
N VAL A 207 15.60 -4.88 10.90
CA VAL A 207 14.51 -5.33 10.01
C VAL A 207 15.02 -5.68 8.62
N LYS A 208 15.89 -4.86 8.04
CA LYS A 208 16.50 -5.12 6.73
C LYS A 208 17.32 -6.42 6.73
N GLU A 209 18.15 -6.62 7.75
CA GLU A 209 19.03 -7.79 7.88
C GLU A 209 18.24 -9.08 8.18
N ALA A 210 17.28 -9.01 9.11
CA ALA A 210 16.55 -10.20 9.57
C ALA A 210 15.53 -10.73 8.54
N PHE A 211 14.95 -9.86 7.70
CA PHE A 211 13.87 -10.25 6.78
C PHE A 211 14.23 -10.11 5.30
N GLY A 212 15.35 -9.48 4.96
CA GLY A 212 15.83 -9.33 3.58
C GLY A 212 14.86 -8.57 2.66
N ASN A 213 13.92 -7.82 3.23
CA ASN A 213 12.92 -7.06 2.49
C ASN A 213 13.20 -5.56 2.63
N PRO A 214 13.69 -4.89 1.57
CA PRO A 214 14.04 -3.48 1.63
C PRO A 214 12.83 -2.58 1.92
N PHE A 215 11.63 -2.95 1.44
CA PHE A 215 10.41 -2.19 1.70
C PHE A 215 10.04 -2.17 3.18
N TRP A 216 10.25 -3.29 3.91
CA TRP A 216 9.96 -3.35 5.34
C TRP A 216 10.84 -2.39 6.15
N GLY A 217 12.12 -2.23 5.76
CA GLY A 217 13.00 -1.24 6.37
C GLY A 217 12.50 0.19 6.18
N VAL A 218 12.03 0.51 4.97
CA VAL A 218 11.45 1.82 4.65
C VAL A 218 10.16 2.05 5.42
N GLU A 219 9.26 1.09 5.44
CA GLU A 219 8.00 1.18 6.18
C GLU A 219 8.22 1.34 7.68
N THR A 220 9.26 0.68 8.23
CA THR A 220 9.70 0.86 9.62
C THR A 220 10.19 2.28 9.86
N LEU A 221 11.00 2.85 8.96
CA LEU A 221 11.45 4.24 9.05
C LEU A 221 10.26 5.23 9.08
N TYR A 222 9.25 5.02 8.26
CA TYR A 222 8.06 5.88 8.26
C TYR A 222 7.25 5.82 9.56
N ALA A 223 7.33 4.74 10.34
CA ALA A 223 6.68 4.64 11.63
C ALA A 223 7.23 5.65 12.67
N PHE A 224 8.50 6.04 12.54
CA PHE A 224 9.15 7.03 13.40
C PHE A 224 8.81 8.48 13.04
N ARG A 225 8.14 8.72 11.93
CA ARG A 225 7.63 10.06 11.57
C ARG A 225 6.34 10.43 12.33
N ASN A 226 5.73 9.47 13.01
CA ASN A 226 4.63 9.72 13.92
C ASN A 226 5.18 10.10 15.31
N ASN A 227 4.45 10.94 16.03
CA ASN A 227 4.80 11.31 17.41
C ASN A 227 3.62 10.98 18.35
N PRO A 228 3.76 9.98 19.21
CA PRO A 228 4.91 9.09 19.39
C PRO A 228 5.07 8.08 18.22
N PRO A 229 6.26 7.46 18.05
CA PRO A 229 6.49 6.45 17.03
C PRO A 229 5.46 5.33 17.06
N SER A 230 4.98 4.91 15.90
CA SER A 230 3.91 3.89 15.76
C SER A 230 4.48 2.52 15.43
N ILE A 231 5.37 2.06 16.30
CA ILE A 231 6.01 0.75 16.20
C ILE A 231 6.09 0.07 17.58
N LEU A 232 5.84 -1.23 17.61
CA LEU A 232 6.10 -2.10 18.75
C LEU A 232 7.33 -2.96 18.49
N LEU A 233 8.15 -3.11 19.53
CA LEU A 233 9.40 -3.89 19.52
C LEU A 233 9.27 -5.03 20.51
N ALA A 234 9.63 -6.24 20.09
CA ALA A 234 9.81 -7.40 20.97
C ALA A 234 11.30 -7.63 21.16
N GLU A 235 11.74 -7.76 22.41
CA GLU A 235 13.13 -7.83 22.80
C GLU A 235 13.39 -8.93 23.85
N THR A 236 14.57 -9.51 23.81
CA THR A 236 15.13 -10.35 24.87
C THR A 236 16.64 -10.14 24.94
N ASN A 237 17.21 -10.09 26.15
CA ASN A 237 18.65 -9.85 26.35
C ASN A 237 19.20 -8.62 25.60
N ASN A 238 18.41 -7.55 25.50
CA ASN A 238 18.70 -6.31 24.74
C ASN A 238 18.86 -6.52 23.22
N GLU A 239 18.32 -7.61 22.66
CA GLU A 239 18.30 -7.87 21.23
C GLU A 239 16.89 -7.82 20.70
N PHE A 240 16.68 -7.25 19.51
CA PHE A 240 15.40 -7.28 18.83
C PHE A 240 15.11 -8.70 18.32
N ILE A 241 13.90 -9.17 18.59
CA ILE A 241 13.42 -10.49 18.14
C ILE A 241 12.10 -10.40 17.38
N GLY A 242 11.48 -9.22 17.32
CA GLY A 242 10.26 -8.99 16.59
C GLY A 242 9.86 -7.51 16.57
N PHE A 243 9.01 -7.15 15.63
CA PHE A 243 8.47 -5.80 15.49
C PHE A 243 7.07 -5.83 14.88
N ALA A 244 6.32 -4.76 15.05
CA ALA A 244 5.08 -4.50 14.33
C ALA A 244 4.90 -2.99 14.13
N VAL A 245 4.68 -2.57 12.89
CA VAL A 245 4.35 -1.20 12.52
C VAL A 245 2.83 -1.04 12.44
N TYR A 246 2.33 0.12 12.82
CA TYR A 246 0.92 0.48 12.70
C TYR A 246 0.77 1.97 12.44
N ASN A 247 -0.39 2.38 11.93
CA ASN A 247 -0.70 3.79 11.61
C ASN A 247 0.40 4.48 10.77
N ARG A 248 1.03 3.73 9.87
CA ARG A 248 2.09 4.21 9.01
C ARG A 248 1.58 5.37 8.14
N MET A 249 2.36 6.46 8.09
CA MET A 249 2.03 7.65 7.30
C MET A 249 0.66 8.27 7.63
N GLY A 250 0.16 8.08 8.86
CA GLY A 250 -1.15 8.59 9.29
C GLY A 250 -2.34 7.79 8.75
N ARG A 251 -2.09 6.64 8.09
CA ARG A 251 -3.14 5.73 7.63
C ARG A 251 -3.50 4.72 8.72
N ASN A 252 -4.77 4.35 8.79
CA ASN A 252 -5.27 3.35 9.73
C ASN A 252 -4.83 1.92 9.34
N GLU A 253 -3.58 1.75 8.94
CA GLU A 253 -3.00 0.50 8.47
C GLU A 253 -2.15 -0.18 9.54
N PHE A 254 -2.21 -1.50 9.55
CA PHE A 254 -1.34 -2.36 10.34
C PHE A 254 -0.41 -3.14 9.39
N GLY A 255 0.86 -3.13 9.69
CA GLY A 255 1.95 -3.81 8.97
C GLY A 255 3.09 -2.86 8.60
N PRO A 256 4.28 -3.41 8.33
CA PRO A 256 4.66 -4.81 8.45
C PRO A 256 4.75 -5.33 9.89
N ILE A 257 4.75 -6.67 10.02
CA ILE A 257 5.02 -7.39 11.27
C ILE A 257 5.98 -8.54 11.00
N GLY A 258 6.97 -8.72 11.87
CA GLY A 258 7.93 -9.81 11.78
C GLY A 258 8.41 -10.32 13.13
N VAL A 259 8.72 -11.61 13.19
CA VAL A 259 9.36 -12.27 14.35
C VAL A 259 10.51 -13.11 13.82
N ASP A 260 11.69 -12.96 14.42
CA ASP A 260 12.88 -13.77 14.10
C ASP A 260 12.54 -15.27 14.12
N GLY A 261 13.02 -16.00 13.13
CA GLY A 261 12.73 -17.42 12.94
C GLY A 261 12.98 -18.27 14.18
N LYS A 262 13.99 -17.93 14.97
CA LYS A 262 14.37 -18.64 16.21
C LYS A 262 13.33 -18.50 17.33
N PHE A 263 12.51 -17.46 17.30
CA PHE A 263 11.51 -17.13 18.31
C PHE A 263 10.06 -17.35 17.85
N ARG A 264 9.87 -17.93 16.65
CA ARG A 264 8.53 -18.28 16.13
C ARG A 264 7.90 -19.38 17.00
N GLY A 265 6.57 -19.48 16.95
CA GLY A 265 5.81 -20.46 17.73
C GLY A 265 5.55 -20.08 19.18
N LEU A 266 6.21 -19.04 19.72
CA LEU A 266 6.00 -18.55 21.10
C LEU A 266 4.78 -17.62 21.25
N GLY A 267 4.12 -17.23 20.16
CA GLY A 267 2.98 -16.33 20.18
C GLY A 267 3.33 -14.83 20.16
N ILE A 268 4.62 -14.47 20.02
CA ILE A 268 5.10 -13.08 19.99
C ILE A 268 4.36 -12.26 18.92
N GLY A 269 4.22 -12.80 17.70
CA GLY A 269 3.50 -12.13 16.61
C GLY A 269 2.04 -11.85 16.97
N SER A 270 1.36 -12.77 17.64
CA SER A 270 -0.02 -12.52 18.10
C SER A 270 -0.09 -11.40 19.14
N VAL A 271 0.85 -11.36 20.09
CA VAL A 271 0.88 -10.28 21.10
C VAL A 271 1.19 -8.93 20.43
N LEU A 272 2.15 -8.87 19.50
CA LEU A 272 2.47 -7.67 18.72
C LEU A 272 1.25 -7.16 17.95
N LEU A 273 0.55 -8.05 17.24
CA LEU A 273 -0.68 -7.72 16.47
C LEU A 273 -1.76 -7.14 17.38
N PHE A 274 -2.09 -7.85 18.45
CA PHE A 274 -3.16 -7.40 19.34
C PHE A 274 -2.82 -6.13 20.12
N ARG A 275 -1.56 -5.94 20.52
CA ARG A 275 -1.11 -4.69 21.14
C ARG A 275 -1.17 -3.52 20.16
N ALA A 276 -0.72 -3.68 18.92
CA ALA A 276 -0.77 -2.62 17.91
C ALA A 276 -2.23 -2.19 17.63
N LEU A 277 -3.14 -3.14 17.43
CA LEU A 277 -4.57 -2.83 17.26
C LEU A 277 -5.18 -2.16 18.50
N SER A 278 -4.73 -2.53 19.71
CA SER A 278 -5.14 -1.86 20.97
C SER A 278 -4.63 -0.41 21.00
N GLU A 279 -3.37 -0.16 20.62
CA GLU A 279 -2.81 1.20 20.52
C GLU A 279 -3.60 2.06 19.55
N MET A 280 -3.94 1.52 18.38
CA MET A 280 -4.76 2.23 17.39
C MET A 280 -6.15 2.56 17.94
N LYS A 281 -6.82 1.59 18.61
CA LYS A 281 -8.12 1.80 19.27
C LYS A 281 -8.04 2.89 20.35
N LEU A 282 -7.02 2.85 21.20
CA LEU A 282 -6.79 3.84 22.26
C LEU A 282 -6.48 5.23 21.70
N ALA A 283 -5.84 5.31 20.54
CA ALA A 283 -5.63 6.56 19.79
C ALA A 283 -6.91 7.11 19.13
N GLY A 284 -8.05 6.42 19.27
CA GLY A 284 -9.34 6.87 18.75
C GLY A 284 -9.71 6.37 17.36
N HIS A 285 -8.90 5.51 16.75
CA HIS A 285 -9.25 4.90 15.46
C HIS A 285 -10.44 3.95 15.62
N ARG A 286 -11.39 4.02 14.70
CA ARG A 286 -12.58 3.17 14.68
C ARG A 286 -12.41 1.93 13.79
N TYR A 287 -11.48 1.98 12.87
CA TYR A 287 -11.15 0.87 11.99
C TYR A 287 -9.64 0.80 11.74
N SER A 288 -9.19 -0.37 11.33
CA SER A 288 -7.83 -0.60 10.85
C SER A 288 -7.87 -1.53 9.65
N VAL A 289 -6.87 -1.45 8.81
CA VAL A 289 -6.67 -2.38 7.69
C VAL A 289 -5.35 -3.09 7.91
N VAL A 290 -5.38 -4.41 8.05
CA VAL A 290 -4.18 -5.24 7.93
C VAL A 290 -3.88 -5.36 6.46
N THR A 291 -2.78 -4.75 6.01
CA THR A 291 -2.50 -4.63 4.58
C THR A 291 -1.52 -5.68 4.09
N TRP A 292 -1.66 -6.02 2.80
CA TRP A 292 -0.70 -6.78 2.01
C TRP A 292 -0.17 -8.04 2.69
N THR A 293 -1.05 -8.94 3.08
CA THR A 293 -0.63 -10.20 3.68
C THR A 293 -0.91 -11.40 2.79
N THR A 294 0.00 -12.38 2.85
CA THR A 294 -0.18 -13.72 2.28
C THR A 294 -0.47 -14.77 3.37
N HIS A 295 -0.40 -14.37 4.65
CA HIS A 295 -0.61 -15.25 5.81
C HIS A 295 -2.06 -15.25 6.26
N LEU A 296 -2.96 -15.85 5.46
CA LEU A 296 -4.41 -15.78 5.64
C LEU A 296 -4.85 -16.15 7.06
N PHE A 297 -4.41 -17.28 7.58
CA PHE A 297 -4.90 -17.80 8.86
C PHE A 297 -4.38 -17.03 10.10
N PHE A 298 -3.23 -16.38 9.98
CA PHE A 298 -2.66 -15.67 11.13
C PHE A 298 -3.56 -14.54 11.62
N TYR A 299 -4.18 -13.83 10.71
CA TYR A 299 -5.00 -12.65 11.04
C TYR A 299 -6.46 -12.99 11.40
N THR A 300 -6.95 -14.18 11.02
CA THR A 300 -8.32 -14.60 11.37
C THR A 300 -8.57 -14.72 12.87
N GLN A 301 -7.52 -14.68 13.68
CA GLN A 301 -7.62 -14.65 15.15
C GLN A 301 -8.13 -13.30 15.70
N VAL A 302 -8.16 -12.24 14.90
CA VAL A 302 -8.54 -10.87 15.31
C VAL A 302 -10.06 -10.76 15.38
N PRO A 303 -10.65 -10.37 16.53
CA PRO A 303 -12.07 -10.05 16.60
C PRO A 303 -12.36 -8.70 15.88
N GLY A 304 -13.53 -8.61 15.26
CA GLY A 304 -13.96 -7.41 14.56
C GLY A 304 -13.55 -7.36 13.09
N ILE A 305 -13.07 -8.46 12.48
CA ILE A 305 -12.90 -8.51 11.02
C ILE A 305 -14.27 -8.39 10.37
N THR A 306 -14.42 -7.40 9.50
CA THR A 306 -15.68 -7.11 8.78
C THR A 306 -15.59 -7.47 7.30
N ARG A 307 -14.38 -7.44 6.72
CA ARG A 307 -14.17 -7.75 5.31
C ARG A 307 -12.77 -8.29 5.06
N ILE A 308 -12.67 -9.15 4.06
CA ILE A 308 -11.39 -9.60 3.49
C ILE A 308 -11.42 -9.20 2.02
N LYS A 309 -10.45 -8.42 1.59
CA LYS A 309 -10.27 -8.01 0.19
C LYS A 309 -9.12 -8.80 -0.41
N HIS A 310 -9.33 -9.36 -1.58
CA HIS A 310 -8.33 -10.13 -2.31
C HIS A 310 -7.84 -9.34 -3.52
N TYR A 311 -6.53 -9.32 -3.74
CA TYR A 311 -5.89 -8.55 -4.79
C TYR A 311 -4.93 -9.42 -5.60
N LEU A 312 -4.94 -9.22 -6.91
CA LEU A 312 -3.98 -9.82 -7.84
C LEU A 312 -2.87 -8.80 -8.12
N ILE A 313 -1.62 -9.20 -7.95
CA ILE A 313 -0.49 -8.42 -8.44
C ILE A 313 -0.25 -8.89 -9.88
N MET A 314 -0.41 -7.96 -10.82
CA MET A 314 -0.27 -8.24 -12.24
C MET A 314 0.88 -7.45 -12.84
N SER A 315 1.56 -8.01 -13.81
CA SER A 315 2.66 -7.36 -14.52
C SER A 315 2.65 -7.65 -16.03
N LEU A 316 3.20 -6.71 -16.76
CA LEU A 316 3.49 -6.81 -18.20
C LEU A 316 5.00 -6.70 -18.41
N GLU A 317 5.57 -7.60 -19.19
CA GLU A 317 6.94 -7.45 -19.71
C GLU A 317 6.91 -6.57 -20.97
N VAL A 318 7.79 -5.55 -21.06
CA VAL A 318 7.84 -4.54 -22.12
C VAL A 318 9.20 -4.48 -22.79
#